data_b4554ee03e9814f8d3d9a1fad6756279
#
_entry.id   b4554ee03e9814f8d3d9a1fad6756279
#
_cell.length_a   1.000
_cell.length_b   1.000
_cell.length_c   1.000
_cell.angle_alpha   90.00
_cell.angle_beta   90.00
_cell.angle_gamma   90.00
#
_symmetry.space_group_name_H-M   'P 1'
#
loop_
_entity.id
_entity.type
_entity.pdbx_description
1 polymer ?
#
loop_
_entity_poly.entity_id
_entity_poly.type
_entity_poly.pdbx_seq_one_letter_code
_entity_poly.pdbx_strand_id
1 'polypeptide(L)' 'MTKITYEISKSPAGWALLRNGEPGADYATAEAAFEVAAAKASIEMRSDNEIIIHVRPADKSTEPPAQ' A
#
# COMPACT_ATOMS: atom_id res chain seq x y z
N MET A 1 -20.05 -7.08 4.64
CA MET A 1 -18.99 -6.09 4.51
C MET A 1 -17.62 -6.68 4.78
N THR A 2 -16.67 -6.42 3.93
CA THR A 2 -15.34 -6.98 4.03
C THR A 2 -14.34 -5.84 4.19
N LYS A 3 -13.30 -6.11 4.95
CA LYS A 3 -12.23 -5.13 5.13
C LYS A 3 -11.05 -5.53 4.27
N ILE A 4 -10.61 -4.62 3.42
CA ILE A 4 -9.49 -4.86 2.54
C ILE A 4 -8.39 -3.86 2.85
N THR A 5 -7.21 -4.36 3.15
CA THR A 5 -6.08 -3.52 3.51
C THR A 5 -5.01 -3.60 2.43
N TYR A 6 -4.66 -2.46 1.88
CA TYR A 6 -3.52 -2.36 0.98
C TYR A 6 -2.34 -1.78 1.73
N GLU A 7 -1.19 -2.36 1.52
CA GLU A 7 0.02 -1.87 2.17
C GLU A 7 1.07 -1.64 1.11
N ILE A 8 1.72 -0.49 1.17
CA ILE A 8 2.79 -0.15 0.25
C ILE A 8 4.06 -0.07 1.08
N SER A 9 5.04 -0.92 0.76
CA SER A 9 6.28 -0.95 1.53
C SER A 9 7.47 -1.09 0.61
N LYS A 10 8.60 -0.62 1.09
CA LYS A 10 9.83 -0.70 0.33
C LYS A 10 10.25 -2.14 0.17
N SER A 11 10.71 -2.48 -1.03
CA SER A 11 11.20 -3.81 -1.31
C SER A 11 12.50 -3.71 -2.10
N PRO A 12 13.24 -4.81 -2.24
CA PRO A 12 14.48 -4.76 -3.02
C PRO A 12 14.25 -4.31 -4.46
N ALA A 13 13.11 -4.60 -5.01
CA ALA A 13 12.84 -4.24 -6.40
C ALA A 13 12.15 -2.89 -6.53
N GLY A 14 11.92 -2.20 -5.43
CA GLY A 14 11.25 -0.91 -5.48
C GLY A 14 10.23 -0.79 -4.38
N TRP A 15 8.97 -0.71 -4.74
CA TRP A 15 7.90 -0.59 -3.76
C TRP A 15 6.88 -1.68 -4.03
N ALA A 16 6.61 -2.47 -3.02
CA ALA A 16 5.68 -3.58 -3.16
C ALA A 16 4.30 -3.15 -2.72
N LEU A 17 3.30 -3.60 -3.45
CA LEU A 17 1.92 -3.37 -3.07
C LEU A 17 1.36 -4.69 -2.59
N LEU A 18 0.91 -4.71 -1.34
CA LEU A 18 0.35 -5.92 -0.74
C LEU A 18 -1.14 -5.72 -0.53
N ARG A 19 -1.89 -6.77 -0.74
CA ARG A 19 -3.33 -6.74 -0.49
C ARG A 19 -3.62 -7.80 0.55
N ASN A 20 -4.10 -7.35 1.70
CA ASN A 20 -4.38 -8.25 2.84
C ASN A 20 -3.17 -9.09 3.19
N GLY A 21 -1.99 -8.47 3.09
CA GLY A 21 -0.75 -9.16 3.43
C GLY A 21 -0.13 -9.95 2.31
N GLU A 22 -0.78 -10.07 1.17
CA GLU A 22 -0.24 -10.84 0.07
C GLU A 22 0.45 -9.95 -0.93
N PRO A 23 1.70 -10.24 -1.27
CA PRO A 23 2.43 -9.38 -2.20
C PRO A 23 1.85 -9.46 -3.60
N GLY A 24 1.84 -8.31 -4.24
CA GLY A 24 1.44 -8.24 -5.63
C GLY A 24 2.63 -7.80 -6.46
N ALA A 25 2.42 -6.78 -7.29
CA ALA A 25 3.47 -6.30 -8.15
C ALA A 25 4.37 -5.32 -7.42
N ASP A 26 5.56 -5.11 -7.98
CA ASP A 26 6.46 -4.08 -7.49
C ASP A 26 6.38 -2.89 -8.41
N TYR A 27 6.63 -1.72 -7.84
CA TYR A 27 6.56 -0.47 -8.59
C TYR A 27 7.82 0.34 -8.32
N ALA A 28 8.14 1.23 -9.24
CA ALA A 28 9.37 1.99 -9.12
C ALA A 28 9.31 3.02 -8.01
N THR A 29 8.13 3.56 -7.75
CA THR A 29 7.98 4.58 -6.71
C THR A 29 6.79 4.26 -5.84
N ALA A 30 6.79 4.85 -4.66
CA ALA A 30 5.65 4.69 -3.76
C ALA A 30 4.40 5.32 -4.37
N GLU A 31 4.57 6.42 -5.09
CA GLU A 31 3.42 7.07 -5.71
C GLU A 31 2.76 6.17 -6.74
N ALA A 32 3.56 5.47 -7.54
CA ALA A 32 2.98 4.57 -8.53
C ALA A 32 2.20 3.46 -7.86
N ALA A 33 2.75 2.90 -6.80
CA ALA A 33 2.05 1.85 -6.06
C ALA A 33 0.76 2.40 -5.46
N PHE A 34 0.82 3.61 -4.94
CA PHE A 34 -0.36 4.21 -4.33
C PHE A 34 -1.46 4.44 -5.36
N GLU A 35 -1.08 4.88 -6.56
CA GLU A 35 -2.08 5.11 -7.59
C GLU A 35 -2.80 3.83 -7.97
N VAL A 36 -2.06 2.72 -8.05
CA VAL A 36 -2.68 1.45 -8.36
C VAL A 36 -3.59 1.01 -7.21
N ALA A 37 -3.13 1.19 -5.98
CA ALA A 37 -3.94 0.83 -4.83
C ALA A 37 -5.24 1.64 -4.81
N ALA A 38 -5.13 2.93 -5.10
CA ALA A 38 -6.32 3.78 -5.10
C ALA A 38 -7.31 3.36 -6.18
N ALA A 39 -6.80 2.99 -7.35
CA ALA A 39 -7.68 2.55 -8.43
C ALA A 39 -8.40 1.26 -8.04
N LYS A 40 -7.66 0.31 -7.46
CA LYS A 40 -8.29 -0.94 -7.04
C LYS A 40 -9.26 -0.70 -5.91
N ALA A 41 -8.90 0.16 -4.97
CA ALA A 41 -9.78 0.46 -3.86
C ALA A 41 -11.09 1.07 -4.34
N SER A 42 -10.98 1.94 -5.33
CA SER A 42 -12.17 2.59 -5.87
C SER A 42 -13.16 1.57 -6.42
N ILE A 43 -12.63 0.54 -7.09
CA ILE A 43 -13.48 -0.51 -7.62
C ILE A 43 -14.07 -1.34 -6.50
N GLU A 44 -13.26 -1.67 -5.51
CA GLU A 44 -13.71 -2.58 -4.47
C GLU A 44 -14.67 -1.90 -3.49
N MET A 45 -14.58 -0.59 -3.36
CA MET A 45 -15.52 0.12 -2.51
C MET A 45 -16.94 0.01 -3.01
N ARG A 46 -17.10 -0.23 -4.29
CA ARG A 46 -18.43 -0.36 -4.86
C ARG A 46 -19.15 -1.59 -4.34
N SER A 47 -18.40 -2.54 -3.81
CA SER A 47 -19.00 -3.75 -3.26
C SER A 47 -19.20 -3.65 -1.76
N ASP A 48 -19.24 -2.42 -1.25
CA ASP A 48 -19.53 -2.21 0.17
C ASP A 48 -18.42 -2.74 1.05
N ASN A 49 -17.19 -2.64 0.59
CA ASN A 49 -16.03 -3.03 1.38
C ASN A 49 -15.41 -1.82 2.04
N GLU A 50 -14.79 -2.06 3.19
CA GLU A 50 -14.01 -1.04 3.86
C GLU A 50 -12.58 -1.13 3.37
N ILE A 51 -12.01 -0.02 2.88
CA ILE A 51 -10.69 -0.03 2.30
C ILE A 51 -9.75 0.81 3.14
N ILE A 52 -8.58 0.24 3.42
CA ILE A 52 -7.52 0.95 4.13
C ILE A 52 -6.28 0.87 3.28
N ILE A 53 -5.62 2.01 3.08
CA ILE A 53 -4.36 2.05 2.36
C ILE A 53 -3.31 2.59 3.29
N HIS A 54 -2.28 1.79 3.53
CA HIS A 54 -1.22 2.14 4.47
C HIS A 54 0.10 2.20 3.73
N VAL A 55 0.80 3.32 3.80
CA VAL A 55 2.09 3.47 3.17
C VAL A 55 3.15 3.43 4.26
N ARG A 56 4.06 2.48 4.17
CA ARG A 56 5.13 2.36 5.14
C ARG A 56 6.33 3.17 4.71
N PRO A 57 6.97 3.86 5.63
CA PRO A 57 8.21 4.57 5.30
C PRO A 57 9.27 3.62 4.81
N ALA A 58 10.13 4.11 3.93
CA ALA A 58 11.13 3.28 3.31
C ALA A 58 12.17 2.79 4.32
N ASP A 59 12.59 3.63 5.22
CA ASP A 59 13.68 3.27 6.11
C ASP A 59 13.38 3.81 7.48
N LYS A 60 12.81 2.96 8.29
CA LYS A 60 12.40 3.40 9.59
C LYS A 60 13.54 3.55 10.54
N SER A 61 14.58 2.81 10.32
CA SER A 61 15.64 2.83 11.30
C SER A 61 16.43 4.11 11.26
N THR A 62 16.37 4.86 10.20
CA THR A 62 17.08 6.11 10.14
C THR A 62 16.19 7.30 10.34
N GLU A 63 14.92 7.06 10.61
CA GLU A 63 14.05 8.15 10.81
C GLU A 63 14.31 8.86 12.06
N PRO A 64 14.36 10.17 12.06
CA PRO A 64 14.50 10.86 13.31
C PRO A 64 13.25 10.66 14.13
N PRO A 65 13.38 10.70 15.40
CA PRO A 65 12.21 10.56 16.22
C PRO A 65 11.24 11.66 15.89
N ALA A 66 10.03 11.33 16.05
CA ALA A 66 9.03 12.32 15.84
C ALA A 66 9.29 13.40 16.79
N GLN A 67 9.28 14.51 16.40
CA GLN A 67 9.66 15.50 17.30
C GLN A 67 8.55 16.13 17.92
#